data_16083a29fdf222b68ee8d26aea1d0fea
#
_entry.id   16083a29fdf222b68ee8d26aea1d0fea
#
_cell.length_a   1.000
_cell.length_b   1.000
_cell.length_c   1.000
_cell.angle_alpha   90.00
_cell.angle_beta   90.00
_cell.angle_gamma   90.00
#
_symmetry.space_group_name_H-M   'P 1'
#
loop_
_entity.id
_entity.type
_entity.pdbx_description
1 polymer ?
#
loop_
_entity_poly.entity_id
_entity_poly.type
_entity_poly.pdbx_seq_one_letter_code
_entity_poly.pdbx_strand_id
1 'polypeptide(L)'
;MSVELQNKTVAEQEKSREIEEKPILCKWCGGETHHVGSHFIGKKCSSIPKEHENKTPNELMKIYVAAFPEAPTMSAAAAKRLKEHQVKKKEEPSVTHVGYAGFEDYMVEKVAVHEILGLDADLLKTASGEPLRITVNINKPFPEFVPKANPDYVFGDIELLKDVLMMIEMRIPGYLWGHAGTGKSTLPTQLCAQLNRPIIRAQHTASTEESHICGQILVRSGATYFEPGLLASAMRNGWVYLADEYDFAFPQILGVYQPVLEGEPLIIKEATPEWRYVEPHKRFAFIGTGNTNGSGDETGLYQGTNIQNAANFSRFGIVSHVKYMDRSHESAMLEKMGLPKVYATMLIDFATRIRSGYEAGNISQPIGPRELRNAAVIGMAHKNFKKGVTKSFINKLPSTSAVSATEIAQRIFGDE
;
A
#
# COMPACT_ATOMS: atom_id res chain seq x y z
N MET A 1 63.97 19.22 2.33
CA MET A 1 62.84 19.78 3.13
C MET A 1 61.55 18.99 3.07
N SER A 2 61.39 17.93 2.28
CA SER A 2 60.12 17.17 2.16
C SER A 2 60.07 15.88 2.99
N VAL A 3 61.19 15.26 3.35
CA VAL A 3 61.20 13.97 4.10
C VAL A 3 61.08 14.19 5.61
N GLU A 4 61.58 15.29 6.16
CA GLU A 4 61.46 15.59 7.59
C GLU A 4 60.03 16.02 8.01
N LEU A 5 59.26 16.65 7.12
CA LEU A 5 57.86 16.98 7.37
C LEU A 5 56.96 15.75 7.34
N GLN A 6 57.24 14.78 6.47
CA GLN A 6 56.43 13.51 6.43
C GLN A 6 56.71 12.65 7.67
N ASN A 7 57.94 12.58 8.16
CA ASN A 7 58.27 11.81 9.35
C ASN A 7 57.68 12.41 10.65
N LYS A 8 57.56 13.75 10.76
CA LYS A 8 56.88 14.39 11.86
C LYS A 8 55.37 14.08 11.90
N THR A 9 54.75 14.06 10.74
CA THR A 9 53.32 13.78 10.62
C THR A 9 52.97 12.31 10.98
N VAL A 10 53.84 11.35 10.63
CA VAL A 10 53.65 9.92 10.97
C VAL A 10 53.86 9.68 12.46
N ALA A 11 54.91 10.29 13.10
CA ALA A 11 55.12 10.16 14.51
C ALA A 11 54.04 10.83 15.38
N GLU A 12 53.45 11.94 14.92
CA GLU A 12 52.29 12.58 15.56
C GLU A 12 51.03 11.77 15.41
N GLN A 13 50.84 11.09 14.28
CA GLN A 13 49.71 10.17 14.06
C GLN A 13 49.84 8.89 14.86
N GLU A 14 51.02 8.34 15.01
CA GLU A 14 51.27 7.16 15.91
C GLU A 14 51.03 7.51 17.37
N LYS A 15 51.53 8.68 17.83
CA LYS A 15 51.34 9.15 19.21
C LYS A 15 49.84 9.44 19.51
N SER A 16 49.09 9.96 18.57
CA SER A 16 47.66 10.17 18.73
C SER A 16 46.89 8.84 18.71
N ARG A 17 47.32 7.82 17.94
CA ARG A 17 46.75 6.49 17.98
C ARG A 17 47.02 5.78 19.31
N GLU A 18 48.21 5.87 19.86
CA GLU A 18 48.52 5.31 21.19
C GLU A 18 47.70 5.92 22.33
N ILE A 19 47.38 7.21 22.25
CA ILE A 19 46.56 7.91 23.26
C ILE A 19 45.07 7.50 23.11
N GLU A 20 44.61 7.29 21.89
CA GLU A 20 43.21 6.88 21.63
C GLU A 20 42.92 5.43 22.06
N GLU A 21 43.91 4.55 22.03
CA GLU A 21 43.73 3.12 22.37
C GLU A 21 43.87 2.77 23.86
N LYS A 22 44.25 3.72 24.75
CA LYS A 22 44.39 3.45 26.18
C LYS A 22 43.05 3.10 26.83
N PRO A 23 42.99 1.96 27.54
CA PRO A 23 41.82 1.63 28.36
C PRO A 23 41.66 2.61 29.52
N ILE A 24 40.45 2.69 30.05
CA ILE A 24 40.16 3.38 31.32
C ILE A 24 40.12 2.37 32.47
N LEU A 25 40.34 2.87 33.69
CA LEU A 25 40.28 2.05 34.89
C LEU A 25 38.91 2.12 35.57
N CYS A 26 38.29 0.96 35.82
CA CYS A 26 37.06 0.88 36.60
C CYS A 26 37.33 1.31 38.05
N LYS A 27 36.58 2.28 38.55
CA LYS A 27 36.77 2.82 39.91
C LYS A 27 36.36 1.83 41.03
N TRP A 28 35.56 0.81 40.72
CA TRP A 28 35.21 -0.22 41.72
C TRP A 28 36.28 -1.31 41.84
N CYS A 29 36.81 -1.81 40.74
CA CYS A 29 37.74 -2.95 40.78
C CYS A 29 39.18 -2.63 40.32
N GLY A 30 39.45 -1.44 39.83
CA GLY A 30 40.76 -1.07 39.27
C GLY A 30 41.08 -1.75 37.93
N GLY A 31 40.19 -2.60 37.41
CA GLY A 31 40.41 -3.32 36.16
C GLY A 31 40.31 -2.42 34.95
N GLU A 32 41.13 -2.72 33.94
CA GLU A 32 41.12 -2.02 32.65
C GLU A 32 39.88 -2.37 31.80
N THR A 33 39.28 -1.35 31.22
CA THR A 33 38.16 -1.52 30.30
C THR A 33 38.10 -0.38 29.30
N HIS A 34 37.52 -0.63 28.13
CA HIS A 34 37.21 0.42 27.14
C HIS A 34 35.83 1.03 27.37
N HIS A 35 34.93 0.32 28.07
CA HIS A 35 33.57 0.78 28.37
C HIS A 35 33.08 0.14 29.69
N VAL A 36 32.77 0.93 30.69
CA VAL A 36 32.37 0.45 32.03
C VAL A 36 31.07 -0.38 31.95
N GLY A 37 30.10 0.02 31.13
CA GLY A 37 28.86 -0.75 30.95
C GLY A 37 29.10 -2.17 30.40
N SER A 38 30.01 -2.33 29.47
CA SER A 38 30.39 -3.66 28.93
C SER A 38 31.15 -4.50 29.98
N HIS A 39 31.88 -3.85 30.88
CA HIS A 39 32.57 -4.49 31.98
C HIS A 39 31.58 -5.09 33.01
N PHE A 40 30.41 -4.46 33.19
CA PHE A 40 29.33 -4.98 34.03
C PHE A 40 28.53 -6.08 33.32
N ILE A 41 28.21 -5.93 32.03
CA ILE A 41 27.51 -6.93 31.21
C ILE A 41 28.29 -8.25 31.20
N GLY A 42 29.60 -8.19 31.02
CA GLY A 42 30.46 -9.37 30.96
C GLY A 42 30.78 -9.99 32.34
N LYS A 43 30.22 -9.48 33.46
CA LYS A 43 30.54 -9.86 34.85
C LYS A 43 32.05 -9.82 35.13
N LYS A 44 32.78 -8.92 34.49
CA LYS A 44 34.24 -8.78 34.60
C LYS A 44 34.66 -7.89 35.77
N CYS A 45 33.73 -7.17 36.38
CA CYS A 45 34.01 -6.36 37.55
C CYS A 45 34.05 -7.24 38.79
N SER A 46 35.21 -7.39 39.38
CA SER A 46 35.45 -8.26 40.55
C SER A 46 35.07 -7.62 41.89
N SER A 47 34.74 -6.35 41.93
CA SER A 47 34.50 -5.61 43.16
C SER A 47 33.24 -4.72 43.07
N ILE A 48 32.13 -5.31 42.65
CA ILE A 48 30.83 -4.65 42.77
C ILE A 48 30.46 -4.63 44.27
N PRO A 49 30.02 -3.47 44.83
CA PRO A 49 29.59 -3.41 46.24
C PRO A 49 28.46 -4.42 46.51
N LYS A 50 28.54 -5.13 47.66
CA LYS A 50 27.60 -6.22 48.00
C LYS A 50 26.11 -5.81 47.91
N GLU A 51 25.80 -4.55 48.23
CA GLU A 51 24.46 -3.96 48.14
C GLU A 51 23.94 -3.82 46.72
N HIS A 52 24.80 -3.97 45.70
CA HIS A 52 24.48 -3.80 44.28
C HIS A 52 24.68 -5.08 43.46
N GLU A 53 25.12 -6.19 44.03
CA GLU A 53 25.43 -7.45 43.32
C GLU A 53 24.25 -8.02 42.50
N ASN A 54 23.02 -7.78 42.94
CA ASN A 54 21.79 -8.27 42.28
C ASN A 54 21.18 -7.27 41.27
N LYS A 55 21.87 -6.16 41.00
CA LYS A 55 21.38 -5.15 40.03
C LYS A 55 21.72 -5.51 38.62
N THR A 56 20.86 -5.06 37.69
CA THR A 56 21.12 -5.20 36.26
C THR A 56 22.30 -4.33 35.82
N PRO A 57 23.01 -4.66 34.72
CA PRO A 57 24.12 -3.85 34.24
C PRO A 57 23.76 -2.38 34.01
N ASN A 58 22.53 -2.09 33.58
CA ASN A 58 22.06 -0.71 33.38
C ASN A 58 21.86 0.03 34.71
N GLU A 59 21.35 -0.63 35.71
CA GLU A 59 21.24 -0.07 37.06
C GLU A 59 22.61 0.17 37.68
N LEU A 60 23.54 -0.81 37.54
CA LEU A 60 24.93 -0.68 37.98
C LEU A 60 25.62 0.52 37.32
N MET A 61 25.35 0.74 36.03
CA MET A 61 25.92 1.87 35.32
C MET A 61 25.40 3.22 35.84
N LYS A 62 24.12 3.33 36.18
CA LYS A 62 23.53 4.53 36.78
C LYS A 62 24.12 4.81 38.17
N ILE A 63 24.28 3.77 38.98
CA ILE A 63 24.88 3.86 40.33
C ILE A 63 26.37 4.27 40.21
N TYR A 64 27.10 3.66 39.27
CA TYR A 64 28.51 3.99 39.05
C TYR A 64 28.70 5.47 38.65
N VAL A 65 27.88 5.98 37.70
CA VAL A 65 27.94 7.39 37.29
C VAL A 65 27.60 8.35 38.44
N ALA A 66 26.62 7.98 39.25
CA ALA A 66 26.24 8.78 40.43
C ALA A 66 27.36 8.79 41.51
N ALA A 67 28.05 7.65 41.70
CA ALA A 67 29.14 7.52 42.69
C ALA A 67 30.46 8.19 42.22
N PHE A 68 30.69 8.24 40.90
CA PHE A 68 31.91 8.75 40.30
C PHE A 68 31.62 9.70 39.13
N PRO A 69 31.05 10.88 39.38
CA PRO A 69 30.60 11.80 38.29
C PRO A 69 31.73 12.31 37.38
N GLU A 70 32.95 12.39 37.91
CA GLU A 70 34.14 12.85 37.18
C GLU A 70 34.89 11.71 36.46
N ALA A 71 34.50 10.45 36.68
CA ALA A 71 35.21 9.31 36.09
C ALA A 71 34.76 9.05 34.63
N PRO A 72 35.71 8.83 33.71
CA PRO A 72 35.35 8.47 32.37
C PRO A 72 34.63 7.12 32.32
N THR A 73 33.51 7.04 31.63
CA THR A 73 32.73 5.81 31.49
C THR A 73 33.11 5.00 30.24
N MET A 74 33.87 5.60 29.30
CA MET A 74 34.43 4.94 28.12
C MET A 74 35.75 5.56 27.70
N SER A 75 36.61 4.78 27.05
CA SER A 75 37.86 5.27 26.47
C SER A 75 37.62 6.15 25.27
N ALA A 76 38.60 6.99 24.87
CA ALA A 76 38.52 7.85 23.73
C ALA A 76 38.26 7.04 22.43
N ALA A 77 38.91 5.87 22.30
CA ALA A 77 38.68 4.94 21.19
C ALA A 77 37.24 4.40 21.14
N ALA A 78 36.68 4.02 22.29
CA ALA A 78 35.30 3.55 22.37
C ALA A 78 34.30 4.67 22.04
N ALA A 79 34.54 5.91 22.51
CA ALA A 79 33.72 7.06 22.20
C ALA A 79 33.76 7.44 20.70
N LYS A 80 34.92 7.35 20.07
CA LYS A 80 35.11 7.59 18.64
C LYS A 80 34.36 6.56 17.80
N ARG A 81 34.53 5.25 18.10
CA ARG A 81 33.80 4.16 17.43
C ARG A 81 32.28 4.32 17.58
N LEU A 82 31.79 4.73 18.74
CA LEU A 82 30.38 4.98 18.96
C LEU A 82 29.86 6.16 18.10
N LYS A 83 30.63 7.24 18.03
CA LYS A 83 30.31 8.39 17.15
C LYS A 83 30.33 8.01 15.67
N GLU A 84 31.35 7.28 15.22
CA GLU A 84 31.46 6.80 13.83
C GLU A 84 30.29 5.85 13.48
N HIS A 85 29.88 5.01 14.41
CA HIS A 85 28.71 4.14 14.25
C HIS A 85 27.38 4.93 14.22
N GLN A 86 27.29 6.01 15.00
CA GLN A 86 26.14 6.91 14.98
C GLN A 86 26.10 7.77 13.71
N VAL A 87 27.26 8.20 13.20
CA VAL A 87 27.36 8.93 11.92
C VAL A 87 27.01 8.02 10.75
N LYS A 88 27.57 6.79 10.70
CA LYS A 88 27.20 5.80 9.69
C LYS A 88 25.72 5.44 9.74
N LYS A 89 25.10 5.40 10.92
CA LYS A 89 23.67 5.19 11.09
C LYS A 89 22.82 6.37 10.64
N LYS A 90 23.40 7.59 10.58
CA LYS A 90 22.75 8.80 10.03
C LYS A 90 22.96 8.98 8.52
N GLU A 91 24.03 8.40 7.96
CA GLU A 91 24.38 8.49 6.53
C GLU A 91 23.83 7.29 5.71
N GLU A 92 23.41 6.19 6.38
CA GLU A 92 22.60 5.19 5.69
C GLU A 92 21.30 5.86 5.28
N PRO A 93 20.91 5.84 3.98
CA PRO A 93 19.60 6.30 3.59
C PRO A 93 18.63 5.53 4.48
N SER A 94 17.86 6.26 5.27
CA SER A 94 16.78 5.68 6.07
C SER A 94 15.90 4.91 5.09
N VAL A 95 16.11 3.61 4.99
CA VAL A 95 15.05 2.74 4.50
C VAL A 95 13.97 2.96 5.55
N THR A 96 13.03 3.77 5.17
CA THR A 96 11.80 3.97 5.90
C THR A 96 11.24 2.57 6.04
N HIS A 97 11.44 1.95 7.21
CA HIS A 97 10.72 0.75 7.56
C HIS A 97 9.26 1.15 7.48
N VAL A 98 8.61 0.74 6.40
CA VAL A 98 7.19 0.91 6.22
C VAL A 98 6.55 0.23 7.43
N GLY A 99 6.09 1.03 8.41
CA GLY A 99 5.20 0.53 9.40
C GLY A 99 5.66 0.35 10.84
N TYR A 100 6.41 1.28 11.41
CA TYR A 100 6.62 1.33 12.87
C TYR A 100 6.18 2.65 13.51
N ALA A 101 5.04 3.19 13.08
CA ALA A 101 4.32 4.14 13.92
C ALA A 101 3.49 3.34 14.94
N GLY A 102 3.52 3.72 16.19
CA GLY A 102 2.74 3.07 17.24
C GLY A 102 1.24 3.12 16.91
N PHE A 103 0.49 2.17 17.43
CA PHE A 103 -0.94 1.92 17.18
C PHE A 103 -1.89 3.08 17.54
N GLU A 104 -1.39 4.24 17.97
CA GLU A 104 -2.17 5.30 18.61
C GLU A 104 -2.42 6.54 17.74
N ASP A 105 -1.93 6.60 16.50
CA ASP A 105 -1.87 7.86 15.77
C ASP A 105 -3.08 8.16 14.86
N TYR A 106 -4.16 7.36 14.94
CA TYR A 106 -5.38 7.64 14.19
C TYR A 106 -6.28 8.61 14.95
N MET A 107 -6.23 9.87 14.59
CA MET A 107 -7.25 10.86 14.97
C MET A 107 -8.44 10.71 14.01
N VAL A 108 -9.60 10.33 14.53
CA VAL A 108 -10.76 9.97 13.70
C VAL A 108 -12.02 10.72 14.13
N GLU A 109 -12.88 10.97 13.14
CA GLU A 109 -14.20 11.55 13.32
C GLU A 109 -15.23 10.76 12.50
N LYS A 110 -16.48 10.67 12.98
CA LYS A 110 -17.60 10.14 12.21
C LYS A 110 -18.34 11.25 11.52
N VAL A 111 -18.30 11.27 10.19
CA VAL A 111 -18.91 12.30 9.34
C VAL A 111 -19.98 11.66 8.45
N ALA A 112 -21.00 12.41 8.07
CA ALA A 112 -22.00 11.93 7.12
C ALA A 112 -21.39 11.79 5.72
N VAL A 113 -21.62 10.64 5.07
CA VAL A 113 -20.99 10.31 3.78
C VAL A 113 -21.33 11.33 2.70
N HIS A 114 -22.58 11.83 2.67
CA HIS A 114 -23.03 12.82 1.69
C HIS A 114 -22.27 14.16 1.80
N GLU A 115 -21.89 14.57 3.02
CA GLU A 115 -21.11 15.80 3.25
C GLU A 115 -19.70 15.70 2.69
N ILE A 116 -19.07 14.52 2.85
CA ILE A 116 -17.69 14.27 2.37
C ILE A 116 -17.64 14.18 0.85
N LEU A 117 -18.63 13.50 0.25
CA LEU A 117 -18.62 13.18 -1.19
C LEU A 117 -19.38 14.22 -2.02
N GLY A 118 -20.08 15.17 -1.39
CA GLY A 118 -20.89 16.16 -2.08
C GLY A 118 -22.08 15.55 -2.84
N LEU A 119 -22.67 14.48 -2.27
CA LEU A 119 -23.80 13.76 -2.85
C LEU A 119 -25.11 14.16 -2.18
N ASP A 120 -26.23 13.81 -2.84
CA ASP A 120 -27.55 14.01 -2.26
C ASP A 120 -27.70 13.15 -0.97
N ALA A 121 -28.12 13.80 0.11
CA ALA A 121 -28.33 13.15 1.40
C ALA A 121 -29.40 12.05 1.36
N ASP A 122 -30.41 12.18 0.51
CA ASP A 122 -31.49 11.19 0.37
C ASP A 122 -31.00 9.85 -0.21
N LEU A 123 -29.91 9.85 -0.97
CA LEU A 123 -29.30 8.66 -1.55
C LEU A 123 -28.50 7.85 -0.49
N LEU A 124 -28.05 8.48 0.56
CA LEU A 124 -27.08 7.94 1.54
C LEU A 124 -27.68 7.88 2.95
N LYS A 125 -28.83 7.25 3.07
CA LYS A 125 -29.51 6.97 4.33
C LYS A 125 -29.44 5.50 4.72
N THR A 126 -29.47 5.25 6.02
CA THR A 126 -29.68 3.92 6.61
C THR A 126 -31.11 3.47 6.42
N ALA A 127 -31.42 2.19 6.72
CA ALA A 127 -32.79 1.68 6.71
C ALA A 127 -33.72 2.42 7.71
N SER A 128 -33.17 3.05 8.75
CA SER A 128 -33.92 3.88 9.71
C SER A 128 -34.12 5.31 9.24
N GLY A 129 -33.64 5.70 8.07
CA GLY A 129 -33.74 7.06 7.51
C GLY A 129 -32.66 8.04 7.98
N GLU A 130 -31.75 7.61 8.85
CA GLU A 130 -30.64 8.44 9.32
C GLU A 130 -29.53 8.54 8.27
N PRO A 131 -28.77 9.65 8.22
CA PRO A 131 -27.63 9.77 7.33
C PRO A 131 -26.60 8.67 7.57
N LEU A 132 -26.13 8.04 6.49
CA LEU A 132 -25.04 7.08 6.56
C LEU A 132 -23.75 7.78 6.97
N ARG A 133 -23.10 7.30 8.03
CA ARG A 133 -21.86 7.88 8.59
C ARG A 133 -20.68 6.95 8.40
N ILE A 134 -19.51 7.55 8.17
CA ILE A 134 -18.25 6.82 8.03
C ILE A 134 -17.15 7.48 8.86
N THR A 135 -16.15 6.67 9.23
CA THR A 135 -14.98 7.12 9.97
C THR A 135 -13.95 7.75 9.04
N VAL A 136 -13.64 9.02 9.23
CA VAL A 136 -12.63 9.80 8.50
C VAL A 136 -11.42 10.01 9.39
N ASN A 137 -10.23 9.98 8.81
CA ASN A 137 -9.01 10.38 9.50
C ASN A 137 -8.88 11.92 9.45
N ILE A 138 -8.82 12.57 10.60
CA ILE A 138 -8.56 14.01 10.70
C ILE A 138 -7.12 14.31 10.34
N ASN A 139 -6.18 13.49 10.85
CA ASN A 139 -4.78 13.47 10.43
C ASN A 139 -4.58 12.56 9.21
N LYS A 140 -3.40 12.62 8.61
CA LYS A 140 -2.99 11.70 7.52
C LYS A 140 -1.90 10.77 8.04
N PRO A 141 -2.25 9.75 8.84
CA PRO A 141 -1.27 8.76 9.23
C PRO A 141 -0.81 8.03 7.98
N PHE A 142 0.49 7.81 7.84
CA PHE A 142 1.09 7.19 6.64
C PHE A 142 0.71 7.93 5.34
N PRO A 143 1.07 9.22 5.19
CA PRO A 143 0.63 10.06 4.08
C PRO A 143 1.03 9.52 2.71
N GLU A 144 2.08 8.70 2.62
CA GLU A 144 2.54 7.99 1.43
C GLU A 144 1.55 6.94 0.92
N PHE A 145 0.70 6.40 1.81
CA PHE A 145 -0.35 5.42 1.48
C PHE A 145 -1.74 6.03 1.39
N VAL A 146 -1.89 7.33 1.64
CA VAL A 146 -3.15 8.03 1.42
C VAL A 146 -3.21 8.51 -0.04
N PRO A 147 -4.15 8.00 -0.86
CA PRO A 147 -4.22 8.39 -2.26
C PRO A 147 -4.55 9.87 -2.44
N LYS A 148 -4.18 10.40 -3.60
CA LYS A 148 -4.62 11.73 -3.99
C LYS A 148 -6.07 11.67 -4.49
N ALA A 149 -6.92 12.56 -3.97
CA ALA A 149 -8.27 12.72 -4.49
C ALA A 149 -8.22 13.25 -5.94
N ASN A 150 -8.99 12.60 -6.82
CA ASN A 150 -9.22 13.10 -8.18
C ASN A 150 -10.47 13.99 -8.16
N PRO A 151 -10.37 15.30 -8.39
CA PRO A 151 -11.53 16.21 -8.37
C PRO A 151 -12.57 15.89 -9.45
N ASP A 152 -12.15 15.21 -10.53
CA ASP A 152 -13.02 14.84 -11.64
C ASP A 152 -13.72 13.50 -11.43
N TYR A 153 -13.42 12.79 -10.33
CA TYR A 153 -14.05 11.51 -10.06
C TYR A 153 -15.53 11.68 -9.69
N VAL A 154 -16.37 10.81 -10.27
CA VAL A 154 -17.82 10.79 -10.02
C VAL A 154 -18.19 9.50 -9.31
N PHE A 155 -18.77 9.61 -8.11
CA PHE A 155 -19.37 8.48 -7.39
C PHE A 155 -20.78 8.22 -7.93
N GLY A 156 -20.87 7.53 -9.08
CA GLY A 156 -22.13 7.40 -9.81
C GLY A 156 -22.99 6.21 -9.38
N ASP A 157 -22.38 5.11 -8.97
CA ASP A 157 -23.09 3.92 -8.51
C ASP A 157 -23.21 3.95 -6.97
N ILE A 158 -24.40 4.35 -6.49
CA ILE A 158 -24.66 4.55 -5.06
C ILE A 158 -24.73 3.21 -4.31
N GLU A 159 -25.27 2.15 -4.92
CA GLU A 159 -25.35 0.84 -4.26
C GLU A 159 -23.96 0.21 -4.15
N LEU A 160 -23.15 0.28 -5.20
CA LEU A 160 -21.75 -0.15 -5.13
C LEU A 160 -20.93 0.67 -4.13
N LEU A 161 -21.19 1.99 -4.04
CA LEU A 161 -20.57 2.84 -3.03
C LEU A 161 -20.93 2.39 -1.61
N LYS A 162 -22.21 2.04 -1.35
CA LYS A 162 -22.65 1.50 -0.04
C LYS A 162 -21.96 0.17 0.26
N ASP A 163 -21.80 -0.72 -0.72
CA ASP A 163 -21.08 -1.98 -0.56
C ASP A 163 -19.64 -1.72 -0.11
N VAL A 164 -18.91 -0.83 -0.79
CA VAL A 164 -17.51 -0.50 -0.44
C VAL A 164 -17.42 0.20 0.92
N LEU A 165 -18.40 1.04 1.28
CA LEU A 165 -18.48 1.63 2.62
C LEU A 165 -18.66 0.56 3.70
N MET A 166 -19.51 -0.46 3.46
CA MET A 166 -19.68 -1.60 4.38
C MET A 166 -18.39 -2.42 4.49
N MET A 167 -17.71 -2.70 3.37
CA MET A 167 -16.41 -3.40 3.37
C MET A 167 -15.41 -2.69 4.27
N ILE A 168 -15.36 -1.36 4.20
CA ILE A 168 -14.38 -0.55 4.93
C ILE A 168 -14.77 -0.35 6.39
N GLU A 169 -16.01 0.06 6.68
CA GLU A 169 -16.43 0.46 8.04
C GLU A 169 -16.79 -0.76 8.90
N MET A 170 -17.47 -1.75 8.33
CA MET A 170 -17.86 -2.98 9.02
C MET A 170 -16.81 -4.08 8.91
N ARG A 171 -15.77 -3.87 8.10
CA ARG A 171 -14.66 -4.82 7.86
C ARG A 171 -15.16 -6.16 7.31
N ILE A 172 -16.18 -6.12 6.48
CA ILE A 172 -16.66 -7.30 5.77
C ILE A 172 -15.76 -7.48 4.54
N PRO A 173 -15.03 -8.59 4.39
CA PRO A 173 -14.22 -8.81 3.20
C PRO A 173 -15.07 -8.77 1.94
N GLY A 174 -14.67 -7.97 0.97
CA GLY A 174 -15.43 -7.78 -0.25
C GLY A 174 -14.67 -8.14 -1.51
N TYR A 175 -15.42 -8.49 -2.55
CA TYR A 175 -14.89 -8.78 -3.88
C TYR A 175 -15.67 -8.03 -4.96
N LEU A 176 -14.97 -7.21 -5.73
CA LEU A 176 -15.51 -6.41 -6.82
C LEU A 176 -15.10 -7.01 -8.15
N TRP A 177 -16.05 -7.48 -8.96
CA TRP A 177 -15.74 -8.08 -10.24
C TRP A 177 -16.47 -7.38 -11.40
N GLY A 178 -15.97 -7.52 -12.61
CA GLY A 178 -16.56 -6.95 -13.81
C GLY A 178 -15.53 -6.60 -14.87
N HIS A 179 -15.98 -6.03 -15.97
CA HIS A 179 -15.13 -5.73 -17.12
C HIS A 179 -13.94 -4.79 -16.77
N ALA A 180 -12.88 -4.89 -17.57
CA ALA A 180 -11.74 -3.98 -17.44
C ALA A 180 -12.15 -2.52 -17.62
N GLY A 181 -11.61 -1.63 -16.76
CA GLY A 181 -11.88 -0.19 -16.84
C GLY A 181 -13.20 0.28 -16.20
N THR A 182 -14.01 -0.60 -15.60
CA THR A 182 -15.27 -0.22 -14.91
C THR A 182 -15.06 0.52 -13.58
N GLY A 183 -13.84 0.61 -13.08
CA GLY A 183 -13.55 1.37 -11.86
C GLY A 183 -13.43 0.53 -10.59
N LYS A 184 -13.36 -0.79 -10.67
CA LYS A 184 -13.23 -1.74 -9.54
C LYS A 184 -12.20 -1.29 -8.49
N SER A 185 -10.98 -1.01 -8.93
CA SER A 185 -9.89 -0.58 -8.04
C SER A 185 -9.92 0.94 -7.78
N THR A 186 -10.55 1.71 -8.69
CA THR A 186 -10.60 3.17 -8.60
C THR A 186 -11.57 3.63 -7.49
N LEU A 187 -12.73 3.01 -7.38
CA LEU A 187 -13.75 3.38 -6.38
C LEU A 187 -13.19 3.28 -4.94
N PRO A 188 -12.67 2.13 -4.47
CA PRO A 188 -12.11 2.07 -3.11
C PRO A 188 -10.92 3.02 -2.93
N THR A 189 -10.09 3.22 -3.95
CA THR A 189 -8.96 4.15 -3.90
C THR A 189 -9.43 5.60 -3.74
N GLN A 190 -10.42 6.05 -4.53
CA GLN A 190 -10.95 7.41 -4.44
C GLN A 190 -11.75 7.63 -3.15
N LEU A 191 -12.45 6.62 -2.67
CA LEU A 191 -13.11 6.70 -1.37
C LEU A 191 -12.08 6.85 -0.24
N CYS A 192 -11.00 6.05 -0.23
CA CYS A 192 -9.92 6.19 0.73
C CYS A 192 -9.25 7.56 0.67
N ALA A 193 -9.12 8.16 -0.51
CA ALA A 193 -8.61 9.52 -0.68
C ALA A 193 -9.48 10.57 0.04
N GLN A 194 -10.80 10.47 -0.10
CA GLN A 194 -11.75 11.37 0.58
C GLN A 194 -11.75 11.18 2.10
N LEU A 195 -11.49 9.95 2.56
CA LEU A 195 -11.46 9.60 3.98
C LEU A 195 -10.10 9.84 4.66
N ASN A 196 -9.09 10.34 3.94
CA ASN A 196 -7.68 10.36 4.36
C ASN A 196 -7.22 8.99 4.90
N ARG A 197 -7.71 7.89 4.32
CA ARG A 197 -7.46 6.54 4.78
C ARG A 197 -6.34 5.88 3.99
N PRO A 198 -5.30 5.34 4.65
CA PRO A 198 -4.27 4.59 3.96
C PRO A 198 -4.85 3.36 3.25
N ILE A 199 -4.44 3.15 2.01
CA ILE A 199 -4.76 1.98 1.21
C ILE A 199 -3.51 1.50 0.48
N ILE A 200 -3.28 0.20 0.48
CA ILE A 200 -2.21 -0.40 -0.28
C ILE A 200 -2.79 -1.32 -1.35
N ARG A 201 -2.34 -1.13 -2.58
CA ARG A 201 -2.75 -1.94 -3.74
C ARG A 201 -1.72 -3.01 -4.00
N ALA A 202 -2.09 -4.26 -3.78
CA ALA A 202 -1.30 -5.44 -4.10
C ALA A 202 -1.80 -6.04 -5.41
N GLN A 203 -1.06 -5.84 -6.50
CA GLN A 203 -1.41 -6.39 -7.80
C GLN A 203 -1.03 -7.86 -7.86
N HIS A 204 -2.00 -8.72 -8.18
CA HIS A 204 -1.79 -10.15 -8.38
C HIS A 204 -1.50 -10.48 -9.84
N THR A 205 -0.68 -11.48 -10.03
CA THR A 205 -0.28 -12.02 -11.33
C THR A 205 -0.05 -13.52 -11.18
N ALA A 206 0.16 -14.23 -12.29
CA ALA A 206 0.58 -15.63 -12.26
C ALA A 206 1.92 -15.87 -11.53
N SER A 207 2.73 -14.80 -11.38
CA SER A 207 4.02 -14.86 -10.66
C SER A 207 3.92 -14.37 -9.21
N THR A 208 2.72 -14.18 -8.69
CA THR A 208 2.53 -13.81 -7.28
C THR A 208 2.96 -14.97 -6.39
N GLU A 209 3.75 -14.68 -5.37
CA GLU A 209 4.23 -15.64 -4.38
C GLU A 209 3.79 -15.24 -2.97
N GLU A 210 3.77 -16.20 -2.05
CA GLU A 210 3.42 -15.97 -0.65
C GLU A 210 4.37 -14.96 0.02
N SER A 211 5.64 -14.97 -0.38
CA SER A 211 6.67 -14.01 0.08
C SER A 211 6.31 -12.55 -0.21
N HIS A 212 5.68 -12.28 -1.36
CA HIS A 212 5.24 -10.92 -1.71
C HIS A 212 4.07 -10.44 -0.84
N ILE A 213 3.24 -11.38 -0.37
CA ILE A 213 2.05 -11.12 0.42
C ILE A 213 2.40 -11.01 1.91
N CYS A 214 3.07 -12.02 2.45
CA CYS A 214 3.37 -12.16 3.87
C CYS A 214 4.66 -11.47 4.29
N GLY A 215 5.71 -11.58 3.45
CA GLY A 215 7.06 -11.07 3.72
C GLY A 215 8.13 -12.13 3.53
N GLN A 216 9.37 -11.72 3.61
CA GLN A 216 10.53 -12.57 3.31
C GLN A 216 11.74 -12.20 4.15
N ILE A 217 12.68 -13.16 4.28
CA ILE A 217 13.97 -12.90 4.88
C ILE A 217 14.92 -12.37 3.79
N LEU A 218 15.51 -11.22 4.04
CA LEU A 218 16.50 -10.58 3.18
C LEU A 218 17.84 -10.47 3.88
N VAL A 219 18.91 -10.29 3.09
CA VAL A 219 20.26 -10.06 3.60
C VAL A 219 20.68 -8.63 3.27
N ARG A 220 21.11 -7.88 4.29
CA ARG A 220 21.65 -6.53 4.14
C ARG A 220 22.90 -6.37 4.99
N SER A 221 23.97 -5.89 4.39
CA SER A 221 25.27 -5.69 5.10
C SER A 221 25.75 -6.91 5.88
N GLY A 222 25.50 -8.14 5.35
CA GLY A 222 25.92 -9.40 5.98
C GLY A 222 25.02 -9.88 7.14
N ALA A 223 23.93 -9.19 7.45
CA ALA A 223 22.92 -9.61 8.43
C ALA A 223 21.60 -9.96 7.75
N THR A 224 20.92 -10.96 8.29
CA THR A 224 19.55 -11.30 7.86
C THR A 224 18.53 -10.43 8.61
N TYR A 225 17.48 -10.00 7.90
CA TYR A 225 16.33 -9.33 8.50
C TYR A 225 15.06 -9.78 7.80
N PHE A 226 13.93 -9.66 8.49
CA PHE A 226 12.63 -9.94 7.89
C PHE A 226 12.03 -8.63 7.35
N GLU A 227 11.68 -8.65 6.06
CA GLU A 227 10.91 -7.57 5.41
C GLU A 227 9.45 -8.00 5.34
N PRO A 228 8.53 -7.31 6.05
CA PRO A 228 7.12 -7.66 6.03
C PRO A 228 6.49 -7.39 4.66
N GLY A 229 5.63 -8.31 4.24
CA GLY A 229 4.87 -8.16 3.00
C GLY A 229 3.74 -7.12 3.12
N LEU A 230 3.11 -6.85 1.98
CA LEU A 230 2.08 -5.81 1.88
C LEU A 230 0.86 -6.13 2.76
N LEU A 231 0.45 -7.41 2.85
CA LEU A 231 -0.67 -7.84 3.69
C LEU A 231 -0.35 -7.68 5.17
N ALA A 232 0.80 -8.20 5.61
CA ALA A 232 1.23 -8.11 7.00
C ALA A 232 1.30 -6.65 7.48
N SER A 233 1.85 -5.77 6.64
CA SER A 233 1.92 -4.33 6.89
C SER A 233 0.54 -3.68 6.97
N ALA A 234 -0.37 -3.99 6.05
CA ALA A 234 -1.72 -3.46 6.05
C ALA A 234 -2.53 -3.92 7.27
N MET A 235 -2.45 -5.21 7.62
CA MET A 235 -3.11 -5.78 8.79
C MET A 235 -2.67 -5.08 10.08
N ARG A 236 -1.35 -4.95 10.27
CA ARG A 236 -0.78 -4.37 11.48
C ARG A 236 -1.12 -2.89 11.64
N ASN A 237 -1.10 -2.14 10.53
CA ASN A 237 -1.29 -0.69 10.55
C ASN A 237 -2.74 -0.25 10.32
N GLY A 238 -3.68 -1.14 10.10
CA GLY A 238 -5.09 -0.82 9.91
C GLY A 238 -5.41 -0.15 8.56
N TRP A 239 -4.63 -0.46 7.52
CA TRP A 239 -4.86 0.05 6.17
C TRP A 239 -5.95 -0.75 5.45
N VAL A 240 -6.47 -0.18 4.38
CA VAL A 240 -7.25 -0.94 3.41
C VAL A 240 -6.27 -1.72 2.53
N TYR A 241 -6.43 -3.03 2.47
CA TYR A 241 -5.68 -3.89 1.57
C TYR A 241 -6.52 -4.16 0.33
N LEU A 242 -6.07 -3.65 -0.81
CA LEU A 242 -6.71 -3.86 -2.10
C LEU A 242 -5.95 -4.95 -2.87
N ALA A 243 -6.45 -6.18 -2.81
CA ALA A 243 -5.96 -7.31 -3.58
C ALA A 243 -6.46 -7.20 -5.02
N ASP A 244 -5.70 -6.46 -5.86
CA ASP A 244 -6.12 -6.14 -7.22
C ASP A 244 -5.76 -7.28 -8.19
N GLU A 245 -6.66 -7.54 -9.16
CA GLU A 245 -6.56 -8.65 -10.10
C GLU A 245 -6.36 -10.01 -9.38
N TYR A 246 -7.10 -10.20 -8.30
CA TYR A 246 -7.03 -11.38 -7.42
C TYR A 246 -7.17 -12.72 -8.18
N ASP A 247 -7.98 -12.74 -9.23
CA ASP A 247 -8.25 -13.91 -10.06
C ASP A 247 -7.10 -14.29 -11.02
N PHE A 248 -6.04 -13.47 -11.14
CA PHE A 248 -4.83 -13.83 -11.89
C PHE A 248 -3.84 -14.66 -11.08
N ALA A 249 -3.88 -14.62 -9.75
CA ALA A 249 -3.03 -15.47 -8.93
C ALA A 249 -3.53 -16.91 -8.91
N PHE A 250 -2.62 -17.86 -8.76
CA PHE A 250 -2.98 -19.26 -8.60
C PHE A 250 -3.74 -19.49 -7.29
N PRO A 251 -4.84 -20.29 -7.30
CA PRO A 251 -5.68 -20.54 -6.11
C PRO A 251 -4.91 -21.08 -4.91
N GLN A 252 -3.80 -21.79 -5.12
CA GLN A 252 -2.93 -22.30 -4.05
C GLN A 252 -2.31 -21.17 -3.24
N ILE A 253 -1.84 -20.11 -3.91
CA ILE A 253 -1.24 -18.94 -3.25
C ILE A 253 -2.29 -18.13 -2.50
N LEU A 254 -3.50 -18.04 -3.06
CA LEU A 254 -4.60 -17.31 -2.44
C LEU A 254 -5.11 -17.95 -1.14
N GLY A 255 -4.70 -19.18 -0.85
CA GLY A 255 -4.96 -19.85 0.43
C GLY A 255 -4.41 -19.09 1.64
N VAL A 256 -3.37 -18.28 1.47
CA VAL A 256 -2.80 -17.44 2.52
C VAL A 256 -3.78 -16.40 3.08
N TYR A 257 -4.78 -16.00 2.28
CA TYR A 257 -5.79 -15.04 2.70
C TYR A 257 -6.91 -15.65 3.55
N GLN A 258 -7.06 -16.98 3.59
CA GLN A 258 -8.19 -17.63 4.28
C GLN A 258 -8.38 -17.17 5.74
N PRO A 259 -7.34 -17.22 6.61
CA PRO A 259 -7.52 -16.75 7.99
C PRO A 259 -7.84 -15.24 8.04
N VAL A 260 -7.24 -14.45 7.17
CA VAL A 260 -7.44 -13.00 7.12
C VAL A 260 -8.86 -12.63 6.71
N LEU A 261 -9.45 -13.36 5.75
CA LEU A 261 -10.84 -13.19 5.32
C LEU A 261 -11.85 -13.63 6.41
N GLU A 262 -11.44 -14.47 7.36
CA GLU A 262 -12.22 -14.84 8.55
C GLU A 262 -11.99 -13.87 9.73
N GLY A 263 -11.10 -12.89 9.58
CA GLY A 263 -10.73 -11.94 10.63
C GLY A 263 -9.72 -12.48 11.63
N GLU A 264 -9.09 -13.61 11.31
CA GLU A 264 -8.08 -14.26 12.12
C GLU A 264 -6.68 -13.70 11.88
N PRO A 265 -5.74 -13.89 12.81
CA PRO A 265 -4.37 -13.45 12.66
C PRO A 265 -3.63 -14.15 11.51
N LEU A 266 -2.71 -13.42 10.87
CA LEU A 266 -1.77 -13.98 9.91
C LEU A 266 -0.54 -14.54 10.66
N ILE A 267 -0.23 -15.82 10.43
CA ILE A 267 0.93 -16.48 11.02
C ILE A 267 2.01 -16.65 9.96
N ILE A 268 3.17 -15.99 10.17
CA ILE A 268 4.32 -16.03 9.26
C ILE A 268 5.45 -16.80 9.95
N LYS A 269 5.64 -18.04 9.59
CA LYS A 269 6.53 -18.98 10.29
C LYS A 269 8.00 -18.54 10.29
N GLU A 270 8.47 -17.99 9.18
CA GLU A 270 9.84 -17.56 8.95
C GLU A 270 10.15 -16.16 9.51
N ALA A 271 9.12 -15.44 9.97
CA ALA A 271 9.29 -14.08 10.46
C ALA A 271 9.98 -14.00 11.83
N THR A 272 10.56 -12.85 12.11
CA THR A 272 11.02 -12.49 13.46
C THR A 272 9.86 -12.51 14.47
N PRO A 273 10.11 -12.67 15.77
CA PRO A 273 9.04 -12.81 16.77
C PRO A 273 7.95 -11.74 16.70
N GLU A 274 8.30 -10.50 16.37
CA GLU A 274 7.37 -9.38 16.25
C GLU A 274 6.45 -9.45 15.02
N TRP A 275 6.81 -10.22 13.98
CA TRP A 275 6.04 -10.40 12.75
C TRP A 275 5.47 -11.81 12.58
N ARG A 276 5.83 -12.73 13.49
CA ARG A 276 5.36 -14.13 13.42
C ARG A 276 3.86 -14.25 13.59
N TYR A 277 3.27 -13.36 14.37
CA TYR A 277 1.85 -13.31 14.66
C TYR A 277 1.35 -11.88 14.42
N VAL A 278 0.60 -11.69 13.34
CA VAL A 278 0.06 -10.39 12.95
C VAL A 278 -1.44 -10.38 13.15
N GLU A 279 -1.88 -9.78 14.25
CA GLU A 279 -3.28 -9.57 14.55
C GLU A 279 -3.86 -8.45 13.67
N PRO A 280 -5.05 -8.62 13.08
CA PRO A 280 -5.65 -7.57 12.27
C PRO A 280 -6.05 -6.38 13.15
N HIS A 281 -5.48 -5.22 12.86
CA HIS A 281 -5.86 -3.98 13.52
C HIS A 281 -7.36 -3.71 13.31
N LYS A 282 -8.02 -3.10 14.32
CA LYS A 282 -9.46 -2.77 14.30
C LYS A 282 -9.95 -1.95 13.10
N ARG A 283 -9.06 -1.37 12.33
CA ARG A 283 -9.37 -0.58 11.11
C ARG A 283 -8.95 -1.29 9.81
N PHE A 284 -8.34 -2.45 9.89
CA PHE A 284 -7.97 -3.23 8.71
C PHE A 284 -9.22 -3.61 7.91
N ALA A 285 -9.17 -3.45 6.58
CA ALA A 285 -10.22 -3.89 5.67
C ALA A 285 -9.61 -4.55 4.43
N PHE A 286 -10.25 -5.60 3.93
CA PHE A 286 -9.82 -6.36 2.77
C PHE A 286 -10.81 -6.20 1.62
N ILE A 287 -10.32 -5.81 0.45
CA ILE A 287 -11.09 -5.70 -0.79
C ILE A 287 -10.32 -6.42 -1.90
N GLY A 288 -10.92 -7.45 -2.49
CA GLY A 288 -10.43 -8.09 -3.71
C GLY A 288 -11.06 -7.47 -4.95
N THR A 289 -10.34 -7.46 -6.06
CA THR A 289 -10.91 -7.13 -7.36
C THR A 289 -10.51 -8.17 -8.40
N GLY A 290 -11.39 -8.44 -9.35
CA GLY A 290 -11.12 -9.35 -10.45
C GLY A 290 -11.95 -9.06 -11.68
N ASN A 291 -11.60 -9.68 -12.79
CA ASN A 291 -12.36 -9.56 -14.03
C ASN A 291 -13.49 -10.60 -14.11
N THR A 292 -13.43 -11.63 -13.28
CA THR A 292 -14.38 -12.73 -13.21
C THR A 292 -15.01 -12.83 -11.82
N ASN A 293 -16.14 -13.50 -11.70
CA ASN A 293 -16.85 -13.77 -10.45
C ASN A 293 -16.30 -14.98 -9.68
N GLY A 294 -15.10 -15.42 -9.98
CA GLY A 294 -14.49 -16.61 -9.40
C GLY A 294 -14.68 -17.88 -10.22
N SER A 295 -15.49 -17.87 -11.27
CA SER A 295 -15.71 -19.01 -12.18
C SER A 295 -14.66 -19.13 -13.30
N GLY A 296 -13.70 -18.20 -13.37
CA GLY A 296 -12.73 -18.10 -14.45
C GLY A 296 -13.31 -17.38 -15.67
N ASP A 297 -12.52 -17.33 -16.75
CA ASP A 297 -12.91 -16.61 -17.97
C ASP A 297 -13.87 -17.42 -18.85
N GLU A 298 -15.15 -17.14 -18.75
CA GLU A 298 -16.20 -17.72 -19.59
C GLU A 298 -16.31 -17.00 -20.97
N THR A 299 -15.67 -15.83 -21.11
CA THR A 299 -15.84 -14.96 -22.28
C THR A 299 -14.67 -15.02 -23.27
N GLY A 300 -13.53 -15.60 -22.87
CA GLY A 300 -12.27 -15.59 -23.62
C GLY A 300 -11.54 -14.24 -23.62
N LEU A 301 -12.07 -13.22 -22.90
CA LEU A 301 -11.47 -11.87 -22.84
C LEU A 301 -10.36 -11.73 -21.81
N TYR A 302 -10.39 -12.58 -20.78
CA TYR A 302 -9.53 -12.47 -19.59
C TYR A 302 -8.66 -13.70 -19.42
N GLN A 303 -8.00 -14.11 -20.51
CA GLN A 303 -7.08 -15.25 -20.50
C GLN A 303 -6.02 -15.07 -19.39
N GLY A 304 -5.80 -16.13 -18.63
CA GLY A 304 -4.89 -16.12 -17.47
C GLY A 304 -5.60 -15.90 -16.13
N THR A 305 -6.91 -15.62 -16.10
CA THR A 305 -7.68 -15.70 -14.87
C THR A 305 -7.92 -17.16 -14.48
N ASN A 306 -7.87 -17.43 -13.19
CA ASN A 306 -8.02 -18.78 -12.62
C ASN A 306 -9.41 -18.97 -12.01
N ILE A 307 -9.94 -20.18 -12.14
CA ILE A 307 -11.13 -20.59 -11.37
C ILE A 307 -10.74 -20.60 -9.88
N GLN A 308 -11.50 -19.90 -9.09
CA GLN A 308 -11.23 -19.75 -7.66
C GLN A 308 -11.69 -20.97 -6.87
N ASN A 309 -10.95 -21.30 -5.81
CA ASN A 309 -11.37 -22.32 -4.87
C ASN A 309 -12.66 -21.87 -4.15
N ALA A 310 -13.73 -22.65 -4.25
CA ALA A 310 -15.02 -22.28 -3.69
C ALA A 310 -14.98 -22.03 -2.18
N ALA A 311 -14.17 -22.79 -1.44
CA ALA A 311 -14.03 -22.62 0.01
C ALA A 311 -13.35 -21.28 0.35
N ASN A 312 -12.35 -20.87 -0.46
CA ASN A 312 -11.70 -19.56 -0.29
C ASN A 312 -12.64 -18.42 -0.70
N PHE A 313 -13.31 -18.57 -1.84
CA PHE A 313 -14.19 -17.54 -2.38
C PHE A 313 -15.45 -17.29 -1.53
N SER A 314 -15.97 -18.33 -0.85
CA SER A 314 -17.11 -18.22 0.07
C SER A 314 -16.87 -17.34 1.30
N ARG A 315 -15.61 -16.99 1.58
CA ARG A 315 -15.22 -16.10 2.70
C ARG A 315 -15.40 -14.62 2.39
N PHE A 316 -15.60 -14.28 1.12
CA PHE A 316 -16.02 -12.91 0.79
C PHE A 316 -17.47 -12.71 1.20
N GLY A 317 -17.70 -11.81 2.17
CA GLY A 317 -19.05 -11.52 2.68
C GLY A 317 -19.86 -10.62 1.76
N ILE A 318 -19.19 -9.84 0.90
CA ILE A 318 -19.82 -8.99 -0.13
C ILE A 318 -19.15 -9.28 -1.47
N VAL A 319 -19.95 -9.67 -2.47
CA VAL A 319 -19.49 -9.87 -3.85
C VAL A 319 -20.33 -9.01 -4.77
N SER A 320 -19.74 -7.97 -5.38
CA SER A 320 -20.48 -6.99 -6.16
C SER A 320 -20.00 -6.95 -7.62
N HIS A 321 -20.96 -6.95 -8.55
CA HIS A 321 -20.70 -6.81 -9.97
C HIS A 321 -20.58 -5.32 -10.35
N VAL A 322 -19.40 -4.89 -10.74
CA VAL A 322 -19.13 -3.50 -11.14
C VAL A 322 -19.44 -3.34 -12.62
N LYS A 323 -20.59 -2.78 -12.91
CA LYS A 323 -21.08 -2.50 -14.26
C LYS A 323 -20.46 -1.21 -14.83
N TYR A 324 -20.67 -0.96 -16.11
CA TYR A 324 -20.40 0.35 -16.67
C TYR A 324 -21.32 1.40 -16.04
N MET A 325 -20.81 2.62 -15.89
CA MET A 325 -21.60 3.75 -15.39
C MET A 325 -22.80 4.03 -16.28
N ASP A 326 -23.85 4.59 -15.72
CA ASP A 326 -24.97 5.10 -16.46
C ASP A 326 -24.54 6.21 -17.44
N ARG A 327 -25.28 6.37 -18.55
CA ARG A 327 -24.99 7.36 -19.58
C ARG A 327 -24.78 8.78 -19.03
N SER A 328 -25.60 9.17 -18.05
CA SER A 328 -25.51 10.49 -17.41
C SER A 328 -24.19 10.69 -16.67
N HIS A 329 -23.72 9.67 -15.94
CA HIS A 329 -22.46 9.72 -15.19
C HIS A 329 -21.23 9.65 -16.11
N GLU A 330 -21.27 8.84 -17.18
CA GLU A 330 -20.21 8.83 -18.19
C GLU A 330 -20.13 10.18 -18.92
N SER A 331 -21.27 10.80 -19.25
CA SER A 331 -21.31 12.15 -19.85
C SER A 331 -20.70 13.19 -18.92
N ALA A 332 -21.10 13.19 -17.64
CA ALA A 332 -20.55 14.09 -16.64
C ALA A 332 -19.03 13.91 -16.47
N MET A 333 -18.52 12.68 -16.51
CA MET A 333 -17.09 12.39 -16.49
C MET A 333 -16.35 13.01 -17.68
N LEU A 334 -16.92 12.89 -18.90
CA LEU A 334 -16.32 13.46 -20.12
C LEU A 334 -16.40 14.99 -20.12
N GLU A 335 -17.53 15.55 -19.67
CA GLU A 335 -17.74 17.01 -19.58
C GLU A 335 -16.78 17.66 -18.57
N LYS A 336 -16.55 17.03 -17.42
CA LYS A 336 -15.53 17.48 -16.43
C LYS A 336 -14.11 17.52 -17.00
N MET A 337 -13.80 16.69 -17.98
CA MET A 337 -12.52 16.73 -18.71
C MET A 337 -12.45 17.90 -19.72
N GLY A 338 -13.46 18.73 -19.81
CA GLY A 338 -13.55 19.86 -20.76
C GLY A 338 -14.14 19.49 -22.11
N LEU A 339 -14.75 18.32 -22.26
CA LEU A 339 -15.40 17.92 -23.52
C LEU A 339 -16.76 18.62 -23.65
N PRO A 340 -17.04 19.32 -24.79
CA PRO A 340 -18.38 19.86 -25.04
C PRO A 340 -19.45 18.77 -25.05
N LYS A 341 -20.60 19.04 -24.44
CA LYS A 341 -21.71 18.09 -24.26
C LYS A 341 -22.13 17.34 -25.54
N VAL A 342 -22.09 18.01 -26.67
CA VAL A 342 -22.42 17.39 -27.97
C VAL A 342 -21.49 16.20 -28.26
N TYR A 343 -20.20 16.39 -28.12
CA TYR A 343 -19.22 15.33 -28.37
C TYR A 343 -19.23 14.27 -27.28
N ALA A 344 -19.50 14.65 -26.01
CA ALA A 344 -19.70 13.68 -24.94
C ALA A 344 -20.88 12.75 -25.30
N THR A 345 -22.02 13.30 -25.74
CA THR A 345 -23.16 12.52 -26.17
C THR A 345 -22.81 11.57 -27.32
N MET A 346 -22.11 12.05 -28.36
CA MET A 346 -21.69 11.21 -29.49
C MET A 346 -20.77 10.05 -29.05
N LEU A 347 -19.81 10.28 -28.14
CA LEU A 347 -18.95 9.23 -27.59
C LEU A 347 -19.75 8.21 -26.79
N ILE A 348 -20.72 8.66 -25.98
CA ILE A 348 -21.59 7.76 -25.21
C ILE A 348 -22.52 6.96 -26.14
N ASP A 349 -23.03 7.54 -27.20
CA ASP A 349 -23.82 6.82 -28.22
C ASP A 349 -22.99 5.74 -28.90
N PHE A 350 -21.73 6.05 -29.22
CA PHE A 350 -20.79 5.07 -29.73
C PHE A 350 -20.58 3.93 -28.74
N ALA A 351 -20.28 4.26 -27.48
CA ALA A 351 -20.07 3.26 -26.43
C ALA A 351 -21.28 2.35 -26.23
N THR A 352 -22.47 2.94 -26.19
CA THR A 352 -23.72 2.19 -26.02
C THR A 352 -23.93 1.17 -27.16
N ARG A 353 -23.71 1.58 -28.41
CA ARG A 353 -23.85 0.68 -29.57
C ARG A 353 -22.77 -0.41 -29.59
N ILE A 354 -21.53 -0.09 -29.21
CA ILE A 354 -20.47 -1.09 -29.11
C ILE A 354 -20.80 -2.12 -28.02
N ARG A 355 -21.26 -1.69 -26.85
CA ARG A 355 -21.65 -2.58 -25.73
C ARG A 355 -22.83 -3.47 -26.12
N SER A 356 -23.86 -2.91 -26.76
CA SER A 356 -24.97 -3.72 -27.29
C SER A 356 -24.53 -4.70 -28.39
N GLY A 357 -23.57 -4.30 -29.22
CA GLY A 357 -22.97 -5.20 -30.22
C GLY A 357 -22.16 -6.33 -29.59
N TYR A 358 -21.50 -6.08 -28.44
CA TYR A 358 -20.81 -7.10 -27.66
C TYR A 358 -21.81 -8.08 -27.05
N GLU A 359 -22.86 -7.59 -26.38
CA GLU A 359 -23.91 -8.42 -25.78
C GLU A 359 -24.62 -9.30 -26.84
N ALA A 360 -24.73 -8.79 -28.07
CA ALA A 360 -25.29 -9.54 -29.22
C ALA A 360 -24.28 -10.47 -29.90
N GLY A 361 -23.01 -10.54 -29.43
CA GLY A 361 -21.95 -11.37 -30.02
C GLY A 361 -21.37 -10.87 -31.34
N ASN A 362 -21.74 -9.66 -31.80
CA ASN A 362 -21.28 -9.07 -33.08
C ASN A 362 -19.93 -8.34 -32.96
N ILE A 363 -19.53 -8.00 -31.74
CA ILE A 363 -18.29 -7.31 -31.42
C ILE A 363 -17.60 -8.12 -30.31
N SER A 364 -16.31 -8.38 -30.46
CA SER A 364 -15.56 -9.29 -29.58
C SER A 364 -15.27 -8.77 -28.17
N GLN A 365 -15.33 -7.46 -27.96
CA GLN A 365 -15.07 -6.86 -26.66
C GLN A 365 -15.80 -5.52 -26.46
N PRO A 366 -16.26 -5.20 -25.25
CA PRO A 366 -16.93 -3.94 -24.96
C PRO A 366 -15.94 -2.79 -24.81
N ILE A 367 -16.40 -1.56 -25.02
CA ILE A 367 -15.62 -0.35 -24.75
C ILE A 367 -15.81 0.12 -23.29
N GLY A 368 -14.70 0.35 -22.59
CA GLY A 368 -14.71 0.83 -21.21
C GLY A 368 -14.53 2.35 -21.06
N PRO A 369 -14.77 2.89 -19.86
CA PRO A 369 -14.53 4.30 -19.56
C PRO A 369 -13.10 4.77 -19.83
N ARG A 370 -12.09 3.88 -19.68
CA ARG A 370 -10.69 4.19 -20.00
C ARG A 370 -10.51 4.51 -21.48
N GLU A 371 -11.08 3.70 -22.36
CA GLU A 371 -11.05 3.90 -23.80
C GLU A 371 -11.82 5.17 -24.21
N LEU A 372 -12.97 5.44 -23.56
CA LEU A 372 -13.75 6.66 -23.79
C LEU A 372 -12.99 7.93 -23.41
N ARG A 373 -12.33 7.94 -22.27
CA ARG A 373 -11.46 9.05 -21.84
C ARG A 373 -10.34 9.29 -22.84
N ASN A 374 -9.67 8.23 -23.29
CA ASN A 374 -8.62 8.32 -24.30
C ASN A 374 -9.16 8.81 -25.63
N ALA A 375 -10.36 8.34 -26.05
CA ALA A 375 -11.02 8.81 -27.25
C ALA A 375 -11.32 10.32 -27.19
N ALA A 376 -11.79 10.81 -26.05
CA ALA A 376 -12.05 12.23 -25.85
C ALA A 376 -10.76 13.05 -25.96
N VAL A 377 -9.68 12.66 -25.25
CA VAL A 377 -8.39 13.38 -25.29
C VAL A 377 -7.81 13.39 -26.71
N ILE A 378 -7.78 12.24 -27.37
CA ILE A 378 -7.27 12.13 -28.74
C ILE A 378 -8.15 12.91 -29.72
N GLY A 379 -9.48 12.82 -29.56
CA GLY A 379 -10.46 13.54 -30.38
C GLY A 379 -10.31 15.05 -30.28
N MET A 380 -10.16 15.59 -29.08
CA MET A 380 -9.88 17.01 -28.85
C MET A 380 -8.57 17.46 -29.51
N ALA A 381 -7.48 16.68 -29.27
CA ALA A 381 -6.16 17.01 -29.81
C ALA A 381 -6.12 17.00 -31.35
N HIS A 382 -6.87 16.11 -31.99
CA HIS A 382 -6.93 16.01 -33.45
C HIS A 382 -8.12 16.76 -34.07
N LYS A 383 -8.99 17.35 -33.23
CA LYS A 383 -10.29 17.92 -33.68
C LYS A 383 -11.13 16.93 -34.50
N ASN A 384 -11.03 15.65 -34.15
CA ASN A 384 -11.69 14.54 -34.88
C ASN A 384 -11.96 13.38 -33.91
N PHE A 385 -13.20 13.17 -33.51
CA PHE A 385 -13.59 12.15 -32.53
C PHE A 385 -13.69 10.75 -33.13
N LYS A 386 -13.95 10.61 -34.43
CA LYS A 386 -13.85 9.34 -35.17
C LYS A 386 -12.40 8.80 -35.05
N LYS A 387 -11.40 9.66 -35.29
CA LYS A 387 -9.99 9.31 -35.08
C LYS A 387 -9.69 8.97 -33.61
N GLY A 388 -10.38 9.65 -32.68
CA GLY A 388 -10.31 9.36 -31.24
C GLY A 388 -10.68 7.93 -30.92
N VAL A 389 -11.90 7.50 -31.29
CA VAL A 389 -12.39 6.14 -31.06
C VAL A 389 -11.60 5.09 -31.86
N THR A 390 -11.15 5.42 -33.07
CA THR A 390 -10.34 4.53 -33.89
C THR A 390 -9.02 4.18 -33.16
N LYS A 391 -8.29 5.19 -32.68
CA LYS A 391 -7.00 5.00 -32.02
C LYS A 391 -7.10 4.41 -30.61
N SER A 392 -8.14 4.77 -29.87
CA SER A 392 -8.29 4.32 -28.48
C SER A 392 -8.89 2.93 -28.36
N PHE A 393 -9.75 2.53 -29.32
CA PHE A 393 -10.54 1.30 -29.22
C PHE A 393 -10.51 0.45 -30.50
N ILE A 394 -10.95 0.97 -31.65
CA ILE A 394 -11.20 0.16 -32.88
C ILE A 394 -9.93 -0.60 -33.32
N ASN A 395 -8.77 0.05 -33.28
CA ASN A 395 -7.49 -0.57 -33.66
C ASN A 395 -7.04 -1.72 -32.74
N LYS A 396 -7.70 -1.95 -31.61
CA LYS A 396 -7.44 -3.08 -30.72
C LYS A 396 -8.32 -4.29 -31.05
N LEU A 397 -9.32 -4.12 -31.87
CA LEU A 397 -10.27 -5.19 -32.20
C LEU A 397 -9.72 -6.13 -33.29
N PRO A 398 -10.11 -7.42 -33.25
CA PRO A 398 -9.94 -8.31 -34.39
C PRO A 398 -10.62 -7.71 -35.65
N SER A 399 -10.11 -8.04 -36.83
CA SER A 399 -10.54 -7.45 -38.12
C SER A 399 -12.07 -7.45 -38.36
N THR A 400 -12.73 -8.55 -38.02
CA THR A 400 -14.19 -8.68 -38.16
C THR A 400 -14.95 -7.68 -37.28
N SER A 401 -14.61 -7.59 -36.01
CA SER A 401 -15.22 -6.64 -35.08
C SER A 401 -14.84 -5.18 -35.40
N ALA A 402 -13.62 -4.95 -35.91
CA ALA A 402 -13.15 -3.63 -36.30
C ALA A 402 -13.97 -3.03 -37.45
N VAL A 403 -14.39 -3.84 -38.43
CA VAL A 403 -15.29 -3.39 -39.51
C VAL A 403 -16.61 -2.91 -38.95
N SER A 404 -17.29 -3.73 -38.13
CA SER A 404 -18.57 -3.36 -37.50
C SER A 404 -18.45 -2.10 -36.63
N ALA A 405 -17.38 -2.00 -35.84
CA ALA A 405 -17.15 -0.83 -35.01
C ALA A 405 -16.84 0.44 -35.84
N THR A 406 -16.15 0.30 -36.96
CA THR A 406 -15.89 1.41 -37.89
C THR A 406 -17.19 1.93 -38.54
N GLU A 407 -18.10 1.03 -38.94
CA GLU A 407 -19.40 1.43 -39.45
C GLU A 407 -20.24 2.18 -38.41
N ILE A 408 -20.19 1.73 -37.14
CA ILE A 408 -20.85 2.45 -36.04
C ILE A 408 -20.25 3.85 -35.88
N ALA A 409 -18.91 3.96 -35.89
CA ALA A 409 -18.22 5.23 -35.81
C ALA A 409 -18.56 6.17 -36.94
N GLN A 410 -18.64 5.64 -38.18
CA GLN A 410 -19.03 6.39 -39.35
C GLN A 410 -20.44 7.00 -39.23
N ARG A 411 -21.40 6.21 -38.75
CA ARG A 411 -22.80 6.66 -38.58
C ARG A 411 -22.96 7.74 -37.51
N ILE A 412 -22.06 7.79 -36.52
CA ILE A 412 -22.16 8.73 -35.40
C ILE A 412 -21.33 10.00 -35.65
N PHE A 413 -20.13 9.86 -36.17
CA PHE A 413 -19.18 10.95 -36.33
C PHE A 413 -19.11 11.50 -37.76
N GLY A 414 -19.70 10.80 -38.74
CA GLY A 414 -19.65 11.21 -40.15
C GLY A 414 -18.34 10.85 -40.84
N ASP A 415 -18.11 11.48 -41.98
CA ASP A 415 -16.97 11.26 -42.88
C ASP A 415 -15.73 12.13 -42.54
N GLU A 416 -15.72 12.84 -41.42
CA GLU A 416 -14.60 13.70 -41.03
C GLU A 416 -13.29 12.98 -40.76
#